data_b25d1b4f34c25fa18e6d7eb29c9438bc
#
_entry.id   b25d1b4f34c25fa18e6d7eb29c9438bc
#
_cell.length_a   1.000
_cell.length_b   1.000
_cell.length_c   1.000
_cell.angle_alpha   90.00
_cell.angle_beta   90.00
_cell.angle_gamma   90.00
#
_symmetry.space_group_name_H-M   'P 1'
#
loop_
_entity.id
_entity.type
_entity.pdbx_description
1 polymer ?
#
loop_
_entity_poly.entity_id
_entity_poly.type
_entity_poly.pdbx_seq_one_letter_code
_entity_poly.pdbx_strand_id
1 'polypeptide(L)'
;VFSLLGAAIAVSLYKISGDPSLSIGSLGGFINTTRAMGVISAILLSVLIAFIFGTFIMWLSRFLFSFRYFGVFRKLGSVWCGMSFTAIAYFAGFKALKGVLSGTAMYTWISDHLIVAIIICWVVCSILLAFLQMFRINILRINILLGTFALALAFAGNDLVNFIGVPIAGLDAYNIAKEAGSTSVLMGALSENLPAQFIWMILSGVIMIITLWTSSKSMNVSQTEISLAGHGDEVEGEVNSNVFSRSIVRASLGISNFFDKIVPTSVQEFVGKRFEYEDVEKNGAPYDKIRAVVNITTAALLISVGTSLKLPLSTTYVCFMVAMGSSLADKAWGRESAVHRISGVMTVVMGWFVTGIGAFLIAIAVGLLLIWGGTAAFAVVTLACAYMLIKSNFKSSKKDSMPEKAIKSDTVDSVLDEVCAMMKNSTQIYDRTLVAVFKEDRKALKELVRESGEMYDECHQIKYSLMPALRKMKGSGLELSLYYIQVVDYLNEMAKALVHITRPAFDHIDNSHEGLSKEQISDLKHINDDVAEIYGSINRMITENNFADIDVVLTMRDELFERIATTTKSELVRINAGEGNTKASMFYLTVLTETKAMVLQARNLLKAQRYFLEHAGVQKNWMQVGR
;
A
#
# COMPACT_ATOMS: atom_id res chain seq x y z
N VAL A 1 -12.86 0.75 19.89
CA VAL A 1 -12.89 -0.38 20.82
C VAL A 1 -11.63 -0.41 21.69
N PHE A 2 -10.43 -0.50 21.09
CA PHE A 2 -9.17 -0.55 21.85
C PHE A 2 -8.94 0.69 22.71
N SER A 3 -9.23 1.89 22.20
CA SER A 3 -9.13 3.14 22.96
C SER A 3 -10.12 3.18 24.14
N LEU A 4 -11.35 2.68 23.94
CA LEU A 4 -12.34 2.61 25.01
C LEU A 4 -11.91 1.65 26.12
N LEU A 5 -11.35 0.50 25.76
CA LEU A 5 -10.78 -0.46 26.71
C LEU A 5 -9.60 0.16 27.47
N GLY A 6 -8.71 0.87 26.79
CA GLY A 6 -7.61 1.59 27.42
C GLY A 6 -8.07 2.64 28.42
N ALA A 7 -9.06 3.45 28.07
CA ALA A 7 -9.65 4.44 28.96
C ALA A 7 -10.34 3.79 30.18
N ALA A 8 -11.06 2.67 29.97
CA ALA A 8 -11.66 1.91 31.08
C ALA A 8 -10.61 1.38 32.05
N ILE A 9 -9.47 0.88 31.55
CA ILE A 9 -8.35 0.45 32.40
C ILE A 9 -7.77 1.63 33.18
N ALA A 10 -7.56 2.80 32.54
CA ALA A 10 -7.07 3.98 33.22
C ALA A 10 -7.94 4.40 34.42
N VAL A 11 -9.26 4.44 34.22
CA VAL A 11 -10.23 4.76 35.29
C VAL A 11 -10.22 3.69 36.37
N SER A 12 -10.14 2.40 36.00
CA SER A 12 -10.11 1.30 36.96
C SER A 12 -8.83 1.32 37.80
N LEU A 13 -7.66 1.58 37.20
CA LEU A 13 -6.40 1.73 37.92
C LEU A 13 -6.41 2.88 38.90
N TYR A 14 -7.01 4.02 38.50
CA TYR A 14 -7.18 5.16 39.41
C TYR A 14 -8.05 4.81 40.62
N LYS A 15 -9.19 4.12 40.40
CA LYS A 15 -10.07 3.67 41.52
C LYS A 15 -9.36 2.69 42.45
N ILE A 16 -8.61 1.73 41.89
CA ILE A 16 -7.85 0.76 42.67
C ILE A 16 -6.76 1.47 43.48
N SER A 17 -6.09 2.47 42.93
CA SER A 17 -5.04 3.22 43.66
C SER A 17 -5.58 4.10 44.79
N GLY A 18 -6.86 4.48 44.72
CA GLY A 18 -7.54 5.28 45.72
C GLY A 18 -8.14 4.49 46.91
N ASP A 19 -8.25 3.16 46.76
CA ASP A 19 -8.86 2.30 47.80
C ASP A 19 -7.89 1.22 48.27
N PRO A 20 -7.37 1.32 49.53
CA PRO A 20 -6.41 0.34 50.06
C PRO A 20 -6.95 -1.11 50.16
N SER A 21 -8.25 -1.31 50.09
CA SER A 21 -8.88 -2.64 50.11
C SER A 21 -8.81 -3.37 48.80
N LEU A 22 -8.48 -2.67 47.71
CA LEU A 22 -8.47 -3.20 46.33
C LEU A 22 -7.02 -3.49 45.89
N SER A 23 -6.85 -4.57 45.15
CA SER A 23 -5.56 -4.94 44.56
C SER A 23 -5.64 -4.92 43.02
N ILE A 24 -4.51 -4.93 42.33
CA ILE A 24 -4.45 -5.02 40.85
C ILE A 24 -5.22 -6.25 40.33
N GLY A 25 -5.30 -7.32 41.14
CA GLY A 25 -6.10 -8.51 40.82
C GLY A 25 -7.61 -8.27 40.71
N SER A 26 -8.13 -7.19 41.31
CA SER A 26 -9.55 -6.81 41.23
C SER A 26 -9.90 -6.08 39.92
N LEU A 27 -8.92 -5.79 39.05
CA LEU A 27 -9.13 -5.12 37.75
C LEU A 27 -10.18 -5.82 36.87
N GLY A 28 -10.23 -7.17 36.89
CA GLY A 28 -11.22 -7.95 36.17
C GLY A 28 -12.67 -7.73 36.61
N GLY A 29 -12.89 -7.22 37.84
CA GLY A 29 -14.21 -6.86 38.37
C GLY A 29 -14.74 -5.52 37.83
N PHE A 30 -13.84 -4.62 37.40
CA PHE A 30 -14.20 -3.32 36.84
C PHE A 30 -14.41 -3.34 35.33
N ILE A 31 -13.94 -4.37 34.63
CA ILE A 31 -13.98 -4.49 33.18
C ILE A 31 -14.75 -5.75 32.81
N ASN A 32 -15.75 -5.59 31.92
CA ASN A 32 -16.43 -6.74 31.35
C ASN A 32 -15.52 -7.45 30.32
N THR A 33 -14.62 -8.30 30.83
CA THR A 33 -13.62 -9.02 30.03
C THR A 33 -14.26 -9.93 28.98
N THR A 34 -15.39 -10.58 29.32
CA THR A 34 -16.13 -11.44 28.38
C THR A 34 -16.63 -10.64 27.19
N ARG A 35 -17.17 -9.44 27.43
CA ARG A 35 -17.65 -8.56 26.35
C ARG A 35 -16.48 -8.03 25.51
N ALA A 36 -15.39 -7.61 26.15
CA ALA A 36 -14.19 -7.13 25.46
C ALA A 36 -13.58 -8.21 24.55
N MET A 37 -13.40 -9.42 25.07
CA MET A 37 -12.90 -10.56 24.28
C MET A 37 -13.86 -10.95 23.16
N GLY A 38 -15.17 -10.92 23.39
CA GLY A 38 -16.17 -11.16 22.36
C GLY A 38 -16.08 -10.18 21.20
N VAL A 39 -15.88 -8.89 21.50
CA VAL A 39 -15.69 -7.84 20.49
C VAL A 39 -14.40 -8.02 19.70
N ILE A 40 -13.28 -8.28 20.37
CA ILE A 40 -11.99 -8.53 19.69
C ILE A 40 -12.09 -9.76 18.78
N SER A 41 -12.69 -10.85 19.28
CA SER A 41 -12.88 -12.08 18.49
C SER A 41 -13.80 -11.84 17.29
N ALA A 42 -14.86 -11.02 17.43
CA ALA A 42 -15.74 -10.67 16.32
C ALA A 42 -15.01 -9.88 15.22
N ILE A 43 -14.13 -8.94 15.60
CA ILE A 43 -13.32 -8.18 14.65
C ILE A 43 -12.39 -9.13 13.86
N LEU A 44 -11.69 -10.05 14.55
CA LEU A 44 -10.78 -11.00 13.92
C LEU A 44 -11.53 -11.97 13.00
N LEU A 45 -12.67 -12.48 13.47
CA LEU A 45 -13.50 -13.41 12.70
C LEU A 45 -14.09 -12.74 11.45
N SER A 46 -14.45 -11.45 11.54
CA SER A 46 -14.97 -10.69 10.40
C SER A 46 -13.97 -10.57 9.25
N VAL A 47 -12.68 -10.45 9.55
CA VAL A 47 -11.58 -10.44 8.56
C VAL A 47 -11.53 -11.75 7.78
N LEU A 48 -11.58 -12.88 8.50
CA LEU A 48 -11.56 -14.21 7.88
C LEU A 48 -12.83 -14.47 7.05
N ILE A 49 -13.99 -14.14 7.59
CA ILE A 49 -15.28 -14.29 6.90
C ILE A 49 -15.29 -13.45 5.63
N ALA A 50 -14.83 -12.20 5.69
CA ALA A 50 -14.77 -11.30 4.53
C ALA A 50 -13.90 -11.87 3.41
N PHE A 51 -12.74 -12.42 3.74
CA PHE A 51 -11.85 -13.07 2.79
C PHE A 51 -12.50 -14.29 2.12
N ILE A 52 -13.09 -15.19 2.92
CA ILE A 52 -13.74 -16.41 2.42
C ILE A 52 -14.93 -16.07 1.50
N PHE A 53 -15.80 -15.14 1.93
CA PHE A 53 -16.96 -14.74 1.11
C PHE A 53 -16.53 -14.01 -0.16
N GLY A 54 -15.54 -13.12 -0.09
CA GLY A 54 -14.97 -12.45 -1.26
C GLY A 54 -14.43 -13.47 -2.28
N THR A 55 -13.67 -14.45 -1.80
CA THR A 55 -13.13 -15.54 -2.62
C THR A 55 -14.25 -16.38 -3.25
N PHE A 56 -15.22 -16.81 -2.46
CA PHE A 56 -16.29 -17.69 -2.91
C PHE A 56 -17.22 -17.02 -3.93
N ILE A 57 -17.69 -15.80 -3.64
CA ILE A 57 -18.61 -15.08 -4.53
C ILE A 57 -17.92 -14.69 -5.85
N MET A 58 -16.63 -14.32 -5.78
CA MET A 58 -15.88 -14.02 -7.00
C MET A 58 -15.63 -15.28 -7.83
N TRP A 59 -15.23 -16.38 -7.20
CA TRP A 59 -15.08 -17.66 -7.89
C TRP A 59 -16.36 -18.07 -8.62
N LEU A 60 -17.51 -17.99 -7.94
CA LEU A 60 -18.82 -18.31 -8.52
C LEU A 60 -19.16 -17.37 -9.69
N SER A 61 -18.92 -16.08 -9.52
CA SER A 61 -19.19 -15.07 -10.56
C SER A 61 -18.30 -15.28 -11.78
N ARG A 62 -17.02 -15.59 -11.59
CA ARG A 62 -16.09 -15.84 -12.70
C ARG A 62 -16.36 -17.19 -13.38
N PHE A 63 -16.73 -18.20 -12.63
CA PHE A 63 -17.19 -19.46 -13.19
C PHE A 63 -18.39 -19.26 -14.12
N LEU A 64 -19.34 -18.40 -13.74
CA LEU A 64 -20.54 -18.09 -14.53
C LEU A 64 -20.20 -17.24 -15.77
N PHE A 65 -19.43 -16.17 -15.62
CA PHE A 65 -19.25 -15.16 -16.66
C PHE A 65 -17.93 -15.28 -17.43
N SER A 66 -16.88 -15.89 -16.90
CA SER A 66 -15.52 -15.89 -17.46
C SER A 66 -15.00 -14.46 -17.77
N PHE A 67 -13.79 -14.31 -18.34
CA PHE A 67 -13.28 -13.00 -18.81
C PHE A 67 -13.99 -12.53 -20.09
N ARG A 68 -14.41 -13.45 -20.95
CA ARG A 68 -15.26 -13.16 -22.15
C ARG A 68 -16.75 -13.07 -21.80
N TYR A 69 -17.10 -12.22 -20.85
CA TYR A 69 -18.45 -12.21 -20.26
C TYR A 69 -19.56 -11.66 -21.17
N PHE A 70 -19.27 -10.87 -22.20
CA PHE A 70 -20.29 -10.14 -22.97
C PHE A 70 -21.43 -11.01 -23.50
N GLY A 71 -21.13 -12.20 -24.03
CA GLY A 71 -22.15 -13.11 -24.56
C GLY A 71 -23.09 -13.67 -23.52
N VAL A 72 -22.52 -14.18 -22.41
CA VAL A 72 -23.28 -14.75 -21.30
C VAL A 72 -23.95 -13.65 -20.49
N PHE A 73 -23.30 -12.51 -20.33
CA PHE A 73 -23.82 -11.37 -19.60
C PHE A 73 -25.05 -10.75 -20.27
N ARG A 74 -25.11 -10.78 -21.59
CA ARG A 74 -26.30 -10.33 -22.34
C ARG A 74 -27.55 -11.15 -21.97
N LYS A 75 -27.39 -12.45 -21.62
CA LYS A 75 -28.50 -13.35 -21.26
C LYS A 75 -28.78 -13.40 -19.76
N LEU A 76 -27.75 -13.48 -18.94
CA LEU A 76 -27.86 -13.72 -17.50
C LEU A 76 -27.47 -12.50 -16.64
N GLY A 77 -26.94 -11.43 -17.24
CA GLY A 77 -26.45 -10.27 -16.50
C GLY A 77 -27.54 -9.54 -15.72
N SER A 78 -28.75 -9.41 -16.28
CA SER A 78 -29.89 -8.79 -15.58
C SER A 78 -30.33 -9.59 -14.36
N VAL A 79 -30.30 -10.92 -14.45
CA VAL A 79 -30.66 -11.82 -13.33
C VAL A 79 -29.60 -11.75 -12.22
N TRP A 80 -28.33 -11.78 -12.59
CA TRP A 80 -27.20 -11.68 -11.64
C TRP A 80 -27.12 -10.30 -10.96
N CYS A 81 -27.23 -9.22 -11.76
CA CYS A 81 -27.32 -7.86 -11.21
C CYS A 81 -28.57 -7.68 -10.34
N GLY A 82 -29.71 -8.27 -10.74
CA GLY A 82 -30.95 -8.27 -9.96
C GLY A 82 -30.80 -8.90 -8.60
N MET A 83 -30.01 -9.98 -8.48
CA MET A 83 -29.69 -10.59 -7.21
C MET A 83 -28.86 -9.64 -6.29
N SER A 84 -27.86 -8.96 -6.87
CA SER A 84 -27.07 -7.94 -6.17
C SER A 84 -27.98 -6.80 -5.67
N PHE A 85 -28.87 -6.28 -6.53
CA PHE A 85 -29.84 -5.25 -6.17
C PHE A 85 -30.76 -5.67 -5.02
N THR A 86 -31.29 -6.88 -5.09
CA THR A 86 -32.18 -7.43 -4.06
C THR A 86 -31.46 -7.55 -2.73
N ALA A 87 -30.24 -8.05 -2.74
CA ALA A 87 -29.41 -8.16 -1.54
C ALA A 87 -29.15 -6.77 -0.92
N ILE A 88 -28.82 -5.78 -1.74
CA ILE A 88 -28.65 -4.39 -1.30
C ILE A 88 -29.97 -3.82 -0.75
N ALA A 89 -31.08 -3.98 -1.45
CA ALA A 89 -32.39 -3.48 -1.03
C ALA A 89 -32.82 -4.07 0.33
N TYR A 90 -32.56 -5.35 0.54
CA TYR A 90 -32.88 -6.00 1.81
C TYR A 90 -31.97 -5.55 2.96
N PHE A 91 -30.65 -5.60 2.80
CA PHE A 91 -29.72 -5.32 3.89
C PHE A 91 -29.53 -3.82 4.13
N ALA A 92 -29.26 -3.04 3.09
CA ALA A 92 -29.03 -1.61 3.21
C ALA A 92 -30.33 -0.80 3.28
N GLY A 93 -31.42 -1.27 2.65
CA GLY A 93 -32.73 -0.64 2.71
C GLY A 93 -33.55 -1.13 3.91
N PHE A 94 -34.11 -2.33 3.79
CA PHE A 94 -35.10 -2.82 4.73
C PHE A 94 -34.59 -3.00 6.18
N LYS A 95 -33.41 -3.60 6.36
CA LYS A 95 -32.81 -3.79 7.69
C LYS A 95 -32.28 -2.49 8.30
N ALA A 96 -31.63 -1.63 7.51
CA ALA A 96 -31.08 -0.37 8.00
C ALA A 96 -32.20 0.61 8.43
N LEU A 97 -33.31 0.62 7.68
CA LEU A 97 -34.47 1.48 7.96
C LEU A 97 -35.47 0.85 8.93
N LYS A 98 -35.11 -0.24 9.59
CA LYS A 98 -36.01 -0.91 10.57
C LYS A 98 -36.64 0.05 11.58
N GLY A 99 -35.85 0.98 12.13
CA GLY A 99 -36.34 1.96 13.12
C GLY A 99 -37.43 2.90 12.59
N VAL A 100 -37.40 3.19 11.29
CA VAL A 100 -38.37 4.07 10.62
C VAL A 100 -39.57 3.27 10.09
N LEU A 101 -39.32 2.06 9.59
CA LEU A 101 -40.35 1.22 8.97
C LEU A 101 -41.10 0.34 9.98
N SER A 102 -40.55 0.13 11.18
CA SER A 102 -41.19 -0.67 12.23
C SER A 102 -42.53 -0.03 12.62
N GLY A 103 -43.63 -0.77 12.45
CA GLY A 103 -44.99 -0.27 12.67
C GLY A 103 -45.78 -0.02 11.38
N THR A 104 -45.15 -0.11 10.21
CA THR A 104 -45.91 -0.07 8.95
C THR A 104 -46.40 -1.47 8.57
N ALA A 105 -47.58 -1.55 7.93
CA ALA A 105 -48.15 -2.81 7.46
C ALA A 105 -47.21 -3.50 6.43
N MET A 106 -46.43 -2.71 5.69
CA MET A 106 -45.43 -3.21 4.74
C MET A 106 -44.28 -3.93 5.45
N TYR A 107 -43.80 -3.39 6.58
CA TYR A 107 -42.73 -4.01 7.35
C TYR A 107 -43.17 -5.35 7.96
N THR A 108 -44.35 -5.42 8.54
CA THR A 108 -44.89 -6.66 9.13
C THR A 108 -45.06 -7.72 8.03
N TRP A 109 -45.66 -7.38 6.89
CA TRP A 109 -45.84 -8.30 5.78
C TRP A 109 -44.50 -8.85 5.25
N ILE A 110 -43.46 -8.00 5.05
CA ILE A 110 -42.16 -8.42 4.60
C ILE A 110 -41.48 -9.32 5.64
N SER A 111 -41.62 -9.02 6.93
CA SER A 111 -41.04 -9.81 8.02
C SER A 111 -41.67 -11.21 8.08
N ASP A 112 -42.98 -11.31 7.90
CA ASP A 112 -43.72 -12.57 7.96
C ASP A 112 -43.51 -13.43 6.72
N HIS A 113 -43.26 -12.80 5.55
CA HIS A 113 -43.12 -13.47 4.25
C HIS A 113 -41.76 -13.17 3.62
N LEU A 114 -40.68 -13.21 4.39
CA LEU A 114 -39.35 -12.75 3.98
C LEU A 114 -38.86 -13.41 2.68
N ILE A 115 -38.97 -14.73 2.55
CA ILE A 115 -38.50 -15.46 1.36
C ILE A 115 -39.28 -15.02 0.11
N VAL A 116 -40.60 -14.88 0.24
CA VAL A 116 -41.47 -14.45 -0.85
C VAL A 116 -41.14 -13.00 -1.26
N ALA A 117 -40.94 -12.11 -0.30
CA ALA A 117 -40.57 -10.73 -0.53
C ALA A 117 -39.21 -10.61 -1.27
N ILE A 118 -38.22 -11.42 -0.87
CA ILE A 118 -36.91 -11.48 -1.55
C ILE A 118 -37.07 -11.96 -2.99
N ILE A 119 -37.84 -13.01 -3.24
CA ILE A 119 -38.06 -13.55 -4.60
C ILE A 119 -38.78 -12.52 -5.48
N ILE A 120 -39.82 -11.88 -4.98
CA ILE A 120 -40.55 -10.84 -5.70
C ILE A 120 -39.61 -9.67 -6.04
N CYS A 121 -38.85 -9.19 -5.07
CA CYS A 121 -37.88 -8.12 -5.29
C CYS A 121 -36.85 -8.51 -6.35
N TRP A 122 -36.31 -9.73 -6.30
CA TRP A 122 -35.36 -10.24 -7.29
C TRP A 122 -35.95 -10.29 -8.71
N VAL A 123 -37.15 -10.82 -8.85
CA VAL A 123 -37.82 -10.87 -10.16
C VAL A 123 -38.09 -9.46 -10.70
N VAL A 124 -38.61 -8.56 -9.88
CA VAL A 124 -38.89 -7.17 -10.29
C VAL A 124 -37.60 -6.45 -10.68
N CYS A 125 -36.53 -6.53 -9.86
CA CYS A 125 -35.24 -5.93 -10.19
C CYS A 125 -34.64 -6.53 -11.46
N SER A 126 -34.74 -7.85 -11.67
CA SER A 126 -34.23 -8.52 -12.85
C SER A 126 -34.95 -8.08 -14.12
N ILE A 127 -36.27 -7.94 -14.06
CA ILE A 127 -37.10 -7.44 -15.18
C ILE A 127 -36.75 -5.97 -15.48
N LEU A 128 -36.63 -5.13 -14.46
CA LEU A 128 -36.25 -3.74 -14.63
C LEU A 128 -34.90 -3.59 -15.32
N LEU A 129 -33.90 -4.36 -14.82
CA LEU A 129 -32.55 -4.35 -15.42
C LEU A 129 -32.52 -4.94 -16.83
N ALA A 130 -33.32 -5.97 -17.13
CA ALA A 130 -33.46 -6.49 -18.47
C ALA A 130 -34.04 -5.43 -19.43
N PHE A 131 -35.03 -4.67 -18.96
CA PHE A 131 -35.62 -3.56 -19.70
C PHE A 131 -34.59 -2.46 -19.98
N LEU A 132 -33.82 -2.04 -18.99
CA LEU A 132 -32.72 -1.07 -19.16
C LEU A 132 -31.66 -1.57 -20.15
N GLN A 133 -31.36 -2.88 -20.11
CA GLN A 133 -30.41 -3.51 -21.02
C GLN A 133 -30.90 -3.48 -22.47
N MET A 134 -32.23 -3.56 -22.73
CA MET A 134 -32.81 -3.39 -24.06
C MET A 134 -32.51 -2.01 -24.66
N PHE A 135 -32.48 -0.96 -23.83
CA PHE A 135 -32.08 0.40 -24.23
C PHE A 135 -30.57 0.60 -24.34
N ARG A 136 -29.79 -0.48 -24.33
CA ARG A 136 -28.32 -0.45 -24.40
C ARG A 136 -27.65 0.29 -23.21
N ILE A 137 -28.35 0.43 -22.10
CA ILE A 137 -27.78 1.01 -20.86
C ILE A 137 -26.87 -0.01 -20.21
N ASN A 138 -25.70 0.42 -19.76
CA ASN A 138 -24.72 -0.45 -19.11
C ASN A 138 -25.15 -0.77 -17.65
N ILE A 139 -25.81 -1.92 -17.46
CA ILE A 139 -26.33 -2.35 -16.14
C ILE A 139 -25.22 -2.63 -15.12
N LEU A 140 -23.99 -2.98 -15.54
CA LEU A 140 -22.85 -3.11 -14.63
C LEU A 140 -22.49 -1.76 -14.01
N ARG A 141 -22.49 -0.68 -14.80
CA ARG A 141 -22.23 0.67 -14.29
C ARG A 141 -23.30 1.09 -13.26
N ILE A 142 -24.56 0.79 -13.54
CA ILE A 142 -25.66 1.08 -12.60
C ILE A 142 -25.45 0.28 -11.31
N ASN A 143 -25.07 -1.00 -11.42
CA ASN A 143 -24.83 -1.86 -10.26
C ASN A 143 -23.65 -1.37 -9.42
N ILE A 144 -22.56 -0.92 -10.04
CA ILE A 144 -21.44 -0.31 -9.33
C ILE A 144 -21.89 0.95 -8.59
N LEU A 145 -22.65 1.85 -9.23
CA LEU A 145 -23.13 3.07 -8.59
C LEU A 145 -24.06 2.78 -7.41
N LEU A 146 -25.01 1.86 -7.57
CA LEU A 146 -25.90 1.46 -6.47
C LEU A 146 -25.13 0.74 -5.37
N GLY A 147 -24.19 -0.15 -5.72
CA GLY A 147 -23.33 -0.83 -4.77
C GLY A 147 -22.46 0.15 -3.98
N THR A 148 -21.91 1.17 -4.64
CA THR A 148 -21.14 2.23 -3.98
C THR A 148 -22.01 3.02 -3.00
N PHE A 149 -23.24 3.36 -3.40
CA PHE A 149 -24.19 4.00 -2.51
C PHE A 149 -24.52 3.12 -1.29
N ALA A 150 -24.78 1.84 -1.51
CA ALA A 150 -25.05 0.89 -0.44
C ALA A 150 -23.87 0.70 0.50
N LEU A 151 -22.65 0.66 -0.04
CA LEU A 151 -21.43 0.58 0.76
C LEU A 151 -21.23 1.84 1.58
N ALA A 152 -21.45 3.03 1.01
CA ALA A 152 -21.40 4.29 1.74
C ALA A 152 -22.43 4.36 2.87
N LEU A 153 -23.65 3.87 2.62
CA LEU A 153 -24.71 3.78 3.64
C LEU A 153 -24.35 2.81 4.76
N ALA A 154 -23.77 1.65 4.41
CA ALA A 154 -23.29 0.67 5.38
C ALA A 154 -22.12 1.21 6.23
N PHE A 155 -21.20 1.96 5.62
CA PHE A 155 -20.12 2.66 6.33
C PHE A 155 -20.69 3.72 7.29
N ALA A 156 -21.57 4.59 6.80
CA ALA A 156 -22.18 5.61 7.64
C ALA A 156 -22.91 4.99 8.84
N GLY A 157 -23.65 3.92 8.64
CA GLY A 157 -24.37 3.22 9.70
C GLY A 157 -23.46 2.56 10.75
N ASN A 158 -22.26 2.10 10.36
CA ASN A 158 -21.31 1.49 11.27
C ASN A 158 -20.32 2.52 11.86
N ASP A 159 -19.66 3.30 11.00
CA ASP A 159 -18.55 4.14 11.42
C ASP A 159 -19.01 5.37 12.20
N LEU A 160 -20.14 5.98 11.84
CA LEU A 160 -20.70 7.11 12.57
C LEU A 160 -20.99 6.74 14.03
N VAL A 161 -21.61 5.59 14.26
CA VAL A 161 -21.91 5.10 15.61
C VAL A 161 -20.63 4.81 16.41
N ASN A 162 -19.60 4.26 15.76
CA ASN A 162 -18.37 3.91 16.43
C ASN A 162 -17.58 5.12 16.95
N PHE A 163 -17.64 6.28 16.28
CA PHE A 163 -16.90 7.44 16.76
C PHE A 163 -17.75 8.44 17.54
N ILE A 164 -19.05 8.58 17.27
CA ILE A 164 -19.90 9.51 18.03
C ILE A 164 -20.59 8.86 19.23
N GLY A 165 -20.79 7.55 19.22
CA GLY A 165 -21.48 6.83 20.28
C GLY A 165 -20.83 7.01 21.65
N VAL A 166 -19.50 7.02 21.72
CA VAL A 166 -18.76 7.21 22.98
C VAL A 166 -18.93 8.62 23.57
N PRO A 167 -18.76 9.72 22.80
CA PRO A 167 -19.08 11.06 23.27
C PRO A 167 -20.52 11.24 23.71
N ILE A 168 -21.51 10.70 22.98
CA ILE A 168 -22.94 10.76 23.37
C ILE A 168 -23.18 10.01 24.66
N ALA A 169 -22.65 8.78 24.82
CA ALA A 169 -22.76 8.03 26.06
C ALA A 169 -22.11 8.75 27.24
N GLY A 170 -21.02 9.48 27.03
CA GLY A 170 -20.39 10.34 28.01
C GLY A 170 -21.29 11.51 28.41
N LEU A 171 -21.98 12.15 27.45
CA LEU A 171 -22.94 13.22 27.70
C LEU A 171 -24.15 12.71 28.46
N ASP A 172 -24.69 11.53 28.10
CA ASP A 172 -25.79 10.91 28.81
C ASP A 172 -25.43 10.55 30.25
N ALA A 173 -24.21 9.99 30.46
CA ALA A 173 -23.70 9.74 31.81
C ALA A 173 -23.59 11.02 32.65
N TYR A 174 -23.13 12.12 32.05
CA TYR A 174 -23.09 13.44 32.71
C TYR A 174 -24.52 13.95 33.08
N ASN A 175 -25.46 13.83 32.18
CA ASN A 175 -26.83 14.26 32.42
C ASN A 175 -27.51 13.46 33.54
N ILE A 176 -27.31 12.13 33.54
CA ILE A 176 -27.81 11.24 34.62
C ILE A 176 -27.20 11.65 35.98
N ALA A 177 -25.88 11.88 36.02
CA ALA A 177 -25.24 12.31 37.28
C ALA A 177 -25.72 13.70 37.75
N LYS A 178 -25.94 14.62 36.80
CA LYS A 178 -26.43 15.97 37.09
C LYS A 178 -27.86 15.95 37.63
N GLU A 179 -28.76 15.14 37.03
CA GLU A 179 -30.15 14.97 37.50
C GLU A 179 -30.22 14.33 38.89
N ALA A 180 -29.34 13.38 39.17
CA ALA A 180 -29.25 12.72 40.46
C ALA A 180 -28.57 13.57 41.54
N GLY A 181 -27.91 14.68 41.17
CA GLY A 181 -27.19 15.56 42.10
C GLY A 181 -25.97 14.93 42.76
N SER A 182 -25.47 13.79 42.25
CA SER A 182 -24.37 13.03 42.84
C SER A 182 -23.50 12.42 41.76
N THR A 183 -22.18 12.41 42.00
CA THR A 183 -21.19 11.74 41.11
C THR A 183 -21.03 10.24 41.41
N SER A 184 -21.67 9.74 42.47
CA SER A 184 -21.59 8.31 42.89
C SER A 184 -22.76 7.46 42.43
N VAL A 185 -23.57 7.94 41.48
CA VAL A 185 -24.72 7.23 40.92
C VAL A 185 -24.31 6.05 40.08
N LEU A 186 -24.96 4.91 40.27
CA LEU A 186 -24.79 3.73 39.42
C LEU A 186 -25.37 3.99 38.03
N MET A 187 -24.56 3.84 36.99
CA MET A 187 -24.91 4.11 35.58
C MET A 187 -25.65 2.93 34.92
N GLY A 188 -26.51 2.23 35.67
CA GLY A 188 -27.32 1.12 35.15
C GLY A 188 -28.24 1.52 34.00
N ALA A 189 -28.71 2.76 33.99
CA ALA A 189 -29.52 3.30 32.90
C ALA A 189 -28.80 3.30 31.52
N LEU A 190 -27.46 3.37 31.49
CA LEU A 190 -26.70 3.27 30.24
C LEU A 190 -26.70 1.86 29.63
N SER A 191 -27.14 0.83 30.34
CA SER A 191 -27.32 -0.52 29.77
C SER A 191 -28.58 -0.66 28.93
N GLU A 192 -29.53 0.26 29.07
CA GLU A 192 -30.74 0.34 28.27
C GLU A 192 -30.48 1.10 26.94
N ASN A 193 -31.37 0.92 25.95
CA ASN A 193 -31.31 1.66 24.70
C ASN A 193 -31.79 3.11 24.93
N LEU A 194 -30.85 4.01 25.19
CA LEU A 194 -31.12 5.44 25.27
C LEU A 194 -31.31 6.03 23.86
N PRO A 195 -32.33 6.87 23.65
CA PRO A 195 -32.54 7.55 22.37
C PRO A 195 -31.42 8.58 22.16
N ALA A 196 -30.61 8.38 21.13
CA ALA A 196 -29.57 9.34 20.78
C ALA A 196 -30.20 10.69 20.37
N GLN A 197 -29.63 11.79 20.86
CA GLN A 197 -30.07 13.13 20.49
C GLN A 197 -29.78 13.40 19.02
N PHE A 198 -30.83 13.59 18.23
CA PHE A 198 -30.80 13.74 16.77
C PHE A 198 -29.87 14.86 16.29
N ILE A 199 -29.79 15.95 17.04
CA ILE A 199 -28.96 17.13 16.69
C ILE A 199 -27.46 16.80 16.64
N TRP A 200 -26.97 16.01 17.60
CA TRP A 200 -25.56 15.58 17.64
C TRP A 200 -25.21 14.61 16.51
N MET A 201 -26.16 13.77 16.12
CA MET A 201 -26.00 12.86 15.01
C MET A 201 -25.91 13.61 13.67
N ILE A 202 -26.77 14.61 13.45
CA ILE A 202 -26.70 15.46 12.27
C ILE A 202 -25.38 16.23 12.22
N LEU A 203 -25.00 16.87 13.32
CA LEU A 203 -23.77 17.66 13.39
C LEU A 203 -22.55 16.81 13.07
N SER A 204 -22.46 15.60 13.62
CA SER A 204 -21.36 14.69 13.35
C SER A 204 -21.37 14.16 11.91
N GLY A 205 -22.55 13.91 11.34
CA GLY A 205 -22.71 13.54 9.94
C GLY A 205 -22.21 14.65 8.99
N VAL A 206 -22.56 15.90 9.27
CA VAL A 206 -22.08 17.06 8.50
C VAL A 206 -20.55 17.19 8.59
N ILE A 207 -19.99 17.07 9.80
CA ILE A 207 -18.53 17.10 9.99
C ILE A 207 -17.85 15.97 9.21
N MET A 208 -18.42 14.77 9.22
CA MET A 208 -17.91 13.62 8.48
C MET A 208 -17.91 13.88 6.97
N ILE A 209 -19.01 14.43 6.42
CA ILE A 209 -19.12 14.77 5.00
C ILE A 209 -18.03 15.78 4.60
N ILE A 210 -17.89 16.87 5.37
CA ILE A 210 -16.89 17.91 5.10
C ILE A 210 -15.47 17.31 5.15
N THR A 211 -15.19 16.50 6.17
CA THR A 211 -13.86 15.90 6.36
C THR A 211 -13.52 14.93 5.23
N LEU A 212 -14.43 14.06 4.82
CA LEU A 212 -14.22 13.12 3.71
C LEU A 212 -14.03 13.85 2.38
N TRP A 213 -14.77 14.94 2.17
CA TRP A 213 -14.66 15.74 0.94
C TRP A 213 -13.32 16.47 0.82
N THR A 214 -12.80 16.99 1.94
CA THR A 214 -11.58 17.80 1.97
C THR A 214 -10.30 16.98 2.18
N SER A 215 -10.40 15.70 2.56
CA SER A 215 -9.26 14.88 2.93
C SER A 215 -8.57 14.22 1.73
N SER A 216 -7.33 14.61 1.45
CA SER A 216 -6.47 13.94 0.47
C SER A 216 -6.20 12.47 0.82
N LYS A 217 -6.19 12.12 2.11
CA LYS A 217 -6.00 10.74 2.58
C LYS A 217 -7.17 9.83 2.21
N SER A 218 -8.40 10.37 2.23
CA SER A 218 -9.59 9.65 1.77
C SER A 218 -9.51 9.31 0.28
N MET A 219 -8.95 10.21 -0.53
CA MET A 219 -8.72 9.98 -1.96
C MET A 219 -7.75 8.81 -2.19
N ASN A 220 -6.66 8.72 -1.42
CA ASN A 220 -5.68 7.64 -1.53
C ASN A 220 -6.27 6.28 -1.19
N VAL A 221 -7.17 6.20 -0.20
CA VAL A 221 -7.90 4.95 0.12
C VAL A 221 -8.77 4.50 -1.06
N SER A 222 -9.48 5.44 -1.71
CA SER A 222 -10.29 5.14 -2.90
C SER A 222 -9.44 4.66 -4.07
N GLN A 223 -8.25 5.23 -4.28
CA GLN A 223 -7.30 4.77 -5.30
C GLN A 223 -6.82 3.35 -5.03
N THR A 224 -6.54 3.01 -3.78
CA THR A 224 -6.17 1.64 -3.38
C THR A 224 -7.29 0.64 -3.68
N GLU A 225 -8.55 0.97 -3.40
CA GLU A 225 -9.71 0.13 -3.74
C GLU A 225 -9.84 -0.09 -5.25
N ILE A 226 -9.63 0.97 -6.06
CA ILE A 226 -9.65 0.87 -7.52
C ILE A 226 -8.53 -0.03 -8.02
N SER A 227 -7.32 0.10 -7.49
CA SER A 227 -6.17 -0.72 -7.87
C SER A 227 -6.37 -2.20 -7.52
N LEU A 228 -7.01 -2.51 -6.39
CA LEU A 228 -7.35 -3.87 -5.98
C LEU A 228 -8.44 -4.51 -6.88
N ALA A 229 -9.28 -3.71 -7.51
CA ALA A 229 -10.25 -4.17 -8.49
C ALA A 229 -9.66 -4.33 -9.90
N GLY A 230 -8.43 -3.84 -10.15
CA GLY A 230 -7.72 -3.92 -11.43
C GLY A 230 -6.94 -5.23 -11.61
N HIS A 231 -6.66 -5.58 -12.85
CA HIS A 231 -5.64 -6.56 -13.25
C HIS A 231 -4.40 -5.76 -13.63
N GLY A 232 -3.50 -5.53 -12.72
CA GLY A 232 -2.26 -4.83 -12.99
C GLY A 232 -1.12 -5.50 -12.24
N ASP A 233 -0.02 -5.73 -12.94
CA ASP A 233 1.28 -6.08 -12.36
C ASP A 233 1.90 -4.89 -11.59
N GLU A 234 1.14 -3.80 -11.43
CA GLU A 234 1.60 -2.49 -10.97
C GLU A 234 1.73 -2.35 -9.42
N VAL A 235 1.54 -3.40 -8.67
CA VAL A 235 1.83 -3.38 -7.21
C VAL A 235 2.99 -4.33 -6.91
N GLU A 236 4.07 -4.18 -7.64
CA GLU A 236 5.38 -4.74 -7.26
C GLU A 236 6.16 -3.72 -6.42
N GLY A 237 5.64 -3.37 -5.26
CA GLY A 237 6.52 -2.95 -4.18
C GLY A 237 7.23 -4.21 -3.68
N GLU A 238 8.56 -4.21 -3.63
CA GLU A 238 9.36 -5.25 -3.00
C GLU A 238 9.01 -5.38 -1.51
N VAL A 239 7.90 -6.05 -1.22
CA VAL A 239 7.63 -6.51 0.13
C VAL A 239 8.44 -7.79 0.30
N ASN A 240 9.51 -7.72 1.07
CA ASN A 240 10.35 -8.88 1.39
C ASN A 240 9.49 -10.08 1.77
N SER A 241 9.69 -11.20 1.07
CA SER A 241 8.91 -12.41 1.28
C SER A 241 9.14 -12.96 2.70
N ASN A 242 8.10 -12.99 3.51
CA ASN A 242 8.15 -13.50 4.87
C ASN A 242 8.00 -15.04 4.88
N VAL A 243 8.62 -15.72 5.84
CA VAL A 243 8.51 -17.19 6.03
C VAL A 243 7.05 -17.61 6.14
N PHE A 244 6.21 -16.81 6.79
CA PHE A 244 4.78 -17.07 6.97
C PHE A 244 4.00 -17.00 5.65
N SER A 245 4.26 -16.01 4.79
CA SER A 245 3.61 -15.90 3.49
C SER A 245 3.97 -17.07 2.57
N ARG A 246 5.23 -17.52 2.59
CA ARG A 246 5.67 -18.72 1.85
C ARG A 246 4.97 -19.98 2.35
N SER A 247 4.74 -20.11 3.66
CA SER A 247 4.02 -21.25 4.25
C SER A 247 2.56 -21.29 3.82
N ILE A 248 1.88 -20.13 3.79
CA ILE A 248 0.49 -20.02 3.32
C ILE A 248 0.39 -20.41 1.84
N VAL A 249 1.30 -19.89 0.99
CA VAL A 249 1.30 -20.24 -0.44
C VAL A 249 1.56 -21.74 -0.64
N ARG A 250 2.51 -22.34 0.10
CA ARG A 250 2.75 -23.79 0.05
C ARG A 250 1.54 -24.59 0.48
N ALA A 251 0.87 -24.18 1.54
CA ALA A 251 -0.37 -24.84 2.00
C ALA A 251 -1.47 -24.73 0.94
N SER A 252 -1.66 -23.55 0.34
CA SER A 252 -2.63 -23.33 -0.75
C SER A 252 -2.32 -24.19 -1.98
N LEU A 253 -1.05 -24.28 -2.37
CA LEU A 253 -0.60 -25.15 -3.47
C LEU A 253 -0.80 -26.63 -3.12
N GLY A 254 -0.56 -27.03 -1.86
CA GLY A 254 -0.83 -28.38 -1.38
C GLY A 254 -2.30 -28.77 -1.47
N ILE A 255 -3.19 -27.85 -1.10
CA ILE A 255 -4.64 -28.00 -1.22
C ILE A 255 -5.04 -28.06 -2.70
N SER A 256 -4.54 -27.18 -3.55
CA SER A 256 -4.80 -27.20 -4.99
C SER A 256 -4.38 -28.54 -5.60
N ASN A 257 -3.17 -29.01 -5.34
CA ASN A 257 -2.65 -30.28 -5.84
C ASN A 257 -3.46 -31.49 -5.34
N PHE A 258 -4.05 -31.39 -4.14
CA PHE A 258 -4.95 -32.41 -3.61
C PHE A 258 -6.27 -32.45 -4.39
N PHE A 259 -6.87 -31.29 -4.66
CA PHE A 259 -8.08 -31.19 -5.48
C PHE A 259 -7.81 -31.63 -6.93
N ASP A 260 -6.66 -31.27 -7.50
CA ASP A 260 -6.27 -31.67 -8.86
C ASP A 260 -6.14 -33.19 -9.03
N LYS A 261 -5.85 -33.93 -7.95
CA LYS A 261 -5.83 -35.40 -7.96
C LYS A 261 -7.22 -36.03 -7.88
N ILE A 262 -8.19 -35.35 -7.31
CA ILE A 262 -9.55 -35.87 -7.08
C ILE A 262 -10.48 -35.51 -8.25
N VAL A 263 -10.28 -34.34 -8.84
CA VAL A 263 -11.14 -33.81 -9.89
C VAL A 263 -10.72 -34.38 -11.25
N PRO A 264 -11.65 -34.96 -12.06
CA PRO A 264 -11.33 -35.45 -13.40
C PRO A 264 -10.71 -34.37 -14.30
N THR A 265 -9.75 -34.75 -15.14
CA THR A 265 -9.02 -33.81 -16.04
C THR A 265 -9.94 -32.98 -16.94
N SER A 266 -11.02 -33.56 -17.43
CA SER A 266 -12.02 -32.85 -18.25
C SER A 266 -12.71 -31.71 -17.49
N VAL A 267 -12.93 -31.86 -16.18
CA VAL A 267 -13.51 -30.81 -15.32
C VAL A 267 -12.45 -29.74 -15.05
N GLN A 268 -11.21 -30.14 -14.83
CA GLN A 268 -10.09 -29.21 -14.62
C GLN A 268 -9.86 -28.32 -15.85
N GLU A 269 -9.86 -28.90 -17.05
CA GLU A 269 -9.75 -28.16 -18.31
C GLU A 269 -10.93 -27.20 -18.53
N PHE A 270 -12.16 -27.67 -18.24
CA PHE A 270 -13.35 -26.83 -18.35
C PHE A 270 -13.29 -25.64 -17.39
N VAL A 271 -12.94 -25.87 -16.13
CA VAL A 271 -12.75 -24.80 -15.15
C VAL A 271 -11.56 -23.91 -15.53
N GLY A 272 -10.43 -24.50 -15.95
CA GLY A 272 -9.25 -23.76 -16.38
C GLY A 272 -9.55 -22.73 -17.47
N LYS A 273 -10.29 -23.14 -18.50
CA LYS A 273 -10.73 -22.24 -19.60
C LYS A 273 -11.63 -21.09 -19.14
N ARG A 274 -12.37 -21.26 -18.02
CA ARG A 274 -13.22 -20.19 -17.47
C ARG A 274 -12.40 -19.10 -16.76
N PHE A 275 -11.21 -19.45 -16.25
CA PHE A 275 -10.31 -18.57 -15.53
C PHE A 275 -9.07 -18.16 -16.35
N GLU A 276 -9.09 -18.40 -17.67
CA GLU A 276 -8.06 -17.92 -18.58
C GLU A 276 -8.24 -16.40 -18.77
N TYR A 277 -7.20 -15.63 -18.41
CA TYR A 277 -7.24 -14.17 -18.51
C TYR A 277 -7.18 -13.74 -19.96
N GLU A 278 -8.09 -12.89 -20.35
CA GLU A 278 -8.13 -12.23 -21.65
C GLU A 278 -8.52 -10.77 -21.45
N ASP A 279 -7.70 -9.86 -21.94
CA ASP A 279 -8.00 -8.42 -21.90
C ASP A 279 -9.05 -8.09 -22.99
N VAL A 280 -10.31 -8.18 -22.62
CA VAL A 280 -11.45 -7.94 -23.51
C VAL A 280 -11.88 -6.48 -23.50
N GLU A 281 -11.51 -5.71 -22.49
CA GLU A 281 -11.86 -4.29 -22.36
C GLU A 281 -10.83 -3.37 -23.02
N LYS A 282 -10.79 -3.31 -24.34
CA LYS A 282 -9.92 -2.41 -25.14
C LYS A 282 -10.10 -0.91 -24.84
N ASN A 283 -11.01 -0.53 -23.98
CA ASN A 283 -11.39 0.88 -23.69
C ASN A 283 -10.81 1.43 -22.38
N GLY A 284 -9.72 0.87 -21.84
CA GLY A 284 -8.95 1.55 -20.80
C GLY A 284 -9.66 1.75 -19.45
N ALA A 285 -10.62 0.90 -19.09
CA ALA A 285 -11.14 0.92 -17.72
C ALA A 285 -10.03 0.44 -16.75
N PRO A 286 -9.71 1.21 -15.70
CA PRO A 286 -8.62 0.87 -14.78
C PRO A 286 -8.93 -0.33 -13.88
N TYR A 287 -10.10 -0.95 -14.00
CA TYR A 287 -10.56 -2.06 -13.16
C TYR A 287 -11.53 -3.00 -13.90
N ASP A 288 -11.57 -4.26 -13.44
CA ASP A 288 -12.55 -5.26 -13.90
C ASP A 288 -13.93 -4.97 -13.28
N LYS A 289 -14.94 -4.73 -14.13
CA LYS A 289 -16.29 -4.34 -13.69
C LYS A 289 -17.01 -5.44 -12.92
N ILE A 290 -16.81 -6.72 -13.25
CA ILE A 290 -17.44 -7.83 -12.53
C ILE A 290 -16.82 -7.92 -11.13
N ARG A 291 -15.48 -7.84 -11.02
CA ARG A 291 -14.80 -7.82 -9.72
C ARG A 291 -15.21 -6.63 -8.88
N ALA A 292 -15.31 -5.43 -9.49
CA ALA A 292 -15.76 -4.23 -8.79
C ALA A 292 -17.17 -4.42 -8.19
N VAL A 293 -18.12 -4.98 -8.97
CA VAL A 293 -19.48 -5.28 -8.48
C VAL A 293 -19.44 -6.28 -7.33
N VAL A 294 -18.67 -7.36 -7.46
CA VAL A 294 -18.54 -8.38 -6.41
C VAL A 294 -17.95 -7.78 -5.13
N ASN A 295 -16.86 -7.01 -5.25
CA ASN A 295 -16.21 -6.39 -4.10
C ASN A 295 -17.16 -5.46 -3.35
N ILE A 296 -17.75 -4.51 -4.05
CA ILE A 296 -18.62 -3.50 -3.46
C ILE A 296 -19.87 -4.13 -2.84
N THR A 297 -20.53 -5.05 -3.57
CA THR A 297 -21.77 -5.69 -3.10
C THR A 297 -21.50 -6.59 -1.89
N THR A 298 -20.48 -7.45 -1.97
CA THR A 298 -20.14 -8.38 -0.88
C THR A 298 -19.71 -7.63 0.37
N ALA A 299 -18.89 -6.59 0.23
CA ALA A 299 -18.49 -5.75 1.37
C ALA A 299 -19.70 -5.05 2.01
N ALA A 300 -20.55 -4.41 1.19
CA ALA A 300 -21.77 -3.75 1.70
C ALA A 300 -22.69 -4.71 2.43
N LEU A 301 -22.86 -5.94 1.93
CA LEU A 301 -23.67 -6.98 2.57
C LEU A 301 -23.07 -7.42 3.91
N LEU A 302 -21.80 -7.75 3.95
CA LEU A 302 -21.14 -8.23 5.17
C LEU A 302 -21.15 -7.16 6.26
N ILE A 303 -20.89 -5.89 5.91
CA ILE A 303 -20.94 -4.78 6.85
C ILE A 303 -22.36 -4.57 7.36
N SER A 304 -23.37 -4.60 6.47
CA SER A 304 -24.78 -4.44 6.86
C SER A 304 -25.27 -5.59 7.75
N VAL A 305 -24.84 -6.82 7.49
CA VAL A 305 -25.13 -7.99 8.36
C VAL A 305 -24.47 -7.78 9.73
N GLY A 306 -23.19 -7.45 9.77
CA GLY A 306 -22.47 -7.23 11.02
C GLY A 306 -23.10 -6.10 11.86
N THR A 307 -23.44 -4.98 11.22
CA THR A 307 -24.13 -3.86 11.88
C THR A 307 -25.50 -4.29 12.40
N SER A 308 -26.27 -5.07 11.63
CA SER A 308 -27.59 -5.57 12.08
C SER A 308 -27.50 -6.55 13.26
N LEU A 309 -26.39 -7.26 13.39
CA LEU A 309 -26.09 -8.13 14.53
C LEU A 309 -25.45 -7.37 15.70
N LYS A 310 -25.34 -6.04 15.61
CA LYS A 310 -24.68 -5.17 16.60
C LYS A 310 -23.22 -5.59 16.88
N LEU A 311 -22.54 -6.13 15.88
CA LEU A 311 -21.12 -6.49 15.96
C LEU A 311 -20.28 -5.29 15.54
N PRO A 312 -19.34 -4.82 16.36
CA PRO A 312 -18.40 -3.79 15.96
C PRO A 312 -17.43 -4.38 14.93
N LEU A 313 -17.51 -3.87 13.71
CA LEU A 313 -16.66 -4.27 12.60
C LEU A 313 -15.73 -3.11 12.21
N SER A 314 -14.60 -3.42 11.62
CA SER A 314 -13.86 -2.45 10.83
C SER A 314 -14.30 -2.55 9.38
N THR A 315 -14.99 -1.54 8.89
CA THR A 315 -15.50 -1.47 7.52
C THR A 315 -14.35 -1.56 6.50
N THR A 316 -13.24 -0.86 6.76
CA THR A 316 -12.02 -0.91 5.94
C THR A 316 -11.43 -2.32 5.85
N TYR A 317 -11.39 -3.06 6.97
CA TYR A 317 -10.86 -4.43 6.98
C TYR A 317 -11.73 -5.37 6.16
N VAL A 318 -13.04 -5.25 6.28
CA VAL A 318 -13.99 -6.06 5.51
C VAL A 318 -13.82 -5.79 4.01
N CYS A 319 -13.80 -4.52 3.58
CA CYS A 319 -13.63 -4.15 2.17
C CYS A 319 -12.31 -4.67 1.62
N PHE A 320 -11.21 -4.41 2.33
CA PHE A 320 -9.88 -4.86 1.91
C PHE A 320 -9.81 -6.38 1.79
N MET A 321 -10.34 -7.12 2.76
CA MET A 321 -10.29 -8.58 2.74
C MET A 321 -11.22 -9.20 1.69
N VAL A 322 -12.36 -8.60 1.40
CA VAL A 322 -13.22 -9.01 0.27
C VAL A 322 -12.48 -8.80 -1.05
N ALA A 323 -11.83 -7.63 -1.24
CA ALA A 323 -11.09 -7.34 -2.46
C ALA A 323 -9.88 -8.28 -2.63
N MET A 324 -9.18 -8.60 -1.56
CA MET A 324 -8.08 -9.56 -1.58
C MET A 324 -8.54 -10.98 -1.89
N GLY A 325 -9.62 -11.44 -1.26
CA GLY A 325 -10.23 -12.74 -1.54
C GLY A 325 -10.72 -12.85 -2.99
N SER A 326 -11.37 -11.83 -3.51
CA SER A 326 -11.83 -11.79 -4.90
C SER A 326 -10.66 -11.80 -5.90
N SER A 327 -9.60 -11.06 -5.62
CA SER A 327 -8.39 -11.06 -6.46
C SER A 327 -7.70 -12.42 -6.48
N LEU A 328 -7.68 -13.13 -5.35
CA LEU A 328 -7.13 -14.48 -5.27
C LEU A 328 -7.98 -15.47 -6.10
N ALA A 329 -9.30 -15.43 -5.95
CA ALA A 329 -10.22 -16.31 -6.67
C ALA A 329 -10.15 -16.11 -8.19
N ASP A 330 -9.92 -14.90 -8.63
CA ASP A 330 -9.87 -14.49 -10.03
C ASP A 330 -8.52 -14.80 -10.70
N LYS A 331 -7.58 -15.42 -9.98
CA LYS A 331 -6.21 -15.68 -10.45
C LYS A 331 -5.53 -14.42 -11.00
N ALA A 332 -5.91 -13.25 -10.47
CA ALA A 332 -5.31 -11.97 -10.84
C ALA A 332 -3.82 -11.89 -10.47
N TRP A 333 -3.31 -12.90 -9.78
CA TRP A 333 -1.93 -12.97 -9.30
C TRP A 333 -1.18 -14.08 -10.03
N GLY A 334 -0.07 -13.74 -10.65
CA GLY A 334 0.90 -14.73 -11.13
C GLY A 334 1.52 -15.50 -9.95
N ARG A 335 2.15 -16.64 -10.24
CA ARG A 335 2.75 -17.51 -9.19
C ARG A 335 3.78 -16.80 -8.32
N GLU A 336 4.58 -15.91 -8.91
CA GLU A 336 5.61 -15.13 -8.20
C GLU A 336 4.99 -13.98 -7.41
N SER A 337 4.03 -13.27 -7.98
CA SER A 337 3.37 -12.15 -7.33
C SER A 337 2.47 -12.57 -6.15
N ALA A 338 1.97 -13.82 -6.12
CA ALA A 338 1.14 -14.30 -5.01
C ALA A 338 1.86 -14.26 -3.65
N VAL A 339 3.14 -14.63 -3.59
CA VAL A 339 3.93 -14.62 -2.34
C VAL A 339 4.10 -13.18 -1.83
N HIS A 340 4.45 -12.25 -2.72
CA HIS A 340 4.66 -10.85 -2.37
C HIS A 340 3.34 -10.18 -1.94
N ARG A 341 2.23 -10.47 -2.61
CA ARG A 341 0.91 -9.92 -2.25
C ARG A 341 0.40 -10.47 -0.92
N ILE A 342 0.55 -11.76 -0.64
CA ILE A 342 0.20 -12.31 0.68
C ILE A 342 1.09 -11.72 1.76
N SER A 343 2.37 -11.48 1.50
CA SER A 343 3.25 -10.77 2.42
C SER A 343 2.76 -9.33 2.67
N GLY A 344 2.35 -8.61 1.63
CA GLY A 344 1.74 -7.29 1.74
C GLY A 344 0.47 -7.30 2.59
N VAL A 345 -0.44 -8.26 2.36
CA VAL A 345 -1.65 -8.44 3.19
C VAL A 345 -1.30 -8.66 4.65
N MET A 346 -0.33 -9.55 4.93
CA MET A 346 0.12 -9.81 6.30
C MET A 346 0.71 -8.57 6.96
N THR A 347 1.49 -7.78 6.24
CA THR A 347 2.04 -6.51 6.72
C THR A 347 0.92 -5.52 7.09
N VAL A 348 -0.11 -5.41 6.25
CA VAL A 348 -1.28 -4.56 6.52
C VAL A 348 -2.04 -5.07 7.75
N VAL A 349 -2.32 -6.37 7.85
CA VAL A 349 -2.99 -6.98 9.02
C VAL A 349 -2.17 -6.75 10.30
N MET A 350 -0.86 -6.97 10.26
CA MET A 350 0.02 -6.68 11.41
C MET A 350 0.02 -5.19 11.77
N GLY A 351 0.00 -4.30 10.78
CA GLY A 351 -0.15 -2.86 10.98
C GLY A 351 -1.43 -2.50 11.75
N TRP A 352 -2.52 -3.19 11.48
CA TRP A 352 -3.78 -3.01 12.23
C TRP A 352 -3.66 -3.37 13.70
N PHE A 353 -2.97 -4.49 14.02
CA PHE A 353 -2.71 -4.87 15.42
C PHE A 353 -1.83 -3.82 16.13
N VAL A 354 -0.77 -3.35 15.49
CA VAL A 354 0.11 -2.30 16.03
C VAL A 354 -0.68 -1.02 16.29
N THR A 355 -1.56 -0.63 15.37
CA THR A 355 -2.45 0.54 15.52
C THR A 355 -3.42 0.34 16.68
N GLY A 356 -4.01 -0.85 16.82
CA GLY A 356 -4.91 -1.18 17.93
C GLY A 356 -4.21 -1.10 19.28
N ILE A 357 -3.02 -1.70 19.41
CA ILE A 357 -2.21 -1.64 20.63
C ILE A 357 -1.77 -0.20 20.93
N GLY A 358 -1.33 0.55 19.91
CA GLY A 358 -0.97 1.96 20.04
C GLY A 358 -2.13 2.81 20.56
N ALA A 359 -3.32 2.65 19.97
CA ALA A 359 -4.53 3.35 20.42
C ALA A 359 -4.93 2.99 21.86
N PHE A 360 -4.74 1.73 22.25
CA PHE A 360 -4.97 1.26 23.62
C PHE A 360 -4.02 1.92 24.62
N LEU A 361 -2.71 1.92 24.36
CA LEU A 361 -1.70 2.51 25.23
C LEU A 361 -1.85 4.03 25.34
N ILE A 362 -2.09 4.72 24.22
CA ILE A 362 -2.33 6.16 24.21
C ILE A 362 -3.59 6.51 25.04
N ALA A 363 -4.65 5.71 24.93
CA ALA A 363 -5.87 5.94 25.68
C ALA A 363 -5.67 5.75 27.20
N ILE A 364 -4.84 4.81 27.63
CA ILE A 364 -4.45 4.68 29.04
C ILE A 364 -3.71 5.94 29.49
N ALA A 365 -2.68 6.35 28.77
CA ALA A 365 -1.85 7.50 29.11
C ALA A 365 -2.67 8.80 29.21
N VAL A 366 -3.49 9.07 28.18
CA VAL A 366 -4.36 10.25 28.13
C VAL A 366 -5.43 10.16 29.23
N GLY A 367 -6.02 8.98 29.48
CA GLY A 367 -7.01 8.78 30.53
C GLY A 367 -6.45 9.10 31.92
N LEU A 368 -5.27 8.60 32.25
CA LEU A 368 -4.58 8.91 33.53
C LEU A 368 -4.23 10.40 33.62
N LEU A 369 -3.76 11.00 32.54
CA LEU A 369 -3.41 12.43 32.49
C LEU A 369 -4.64 13.32 32.72
N LEU A 370 -5.78 12.97 32.14
CA LEU A 370 -7.05 13.69 32.34
C LEU A 370 -7.59 13.54 33.76
N ILE A 371 -7.46 12.36 34.36
CA ILE A 371 -7.90 12.10 35.74
C ILE A 371 -7.08 12.94 36.74
N TRP A 372 -5.74 13.00 36.57
CA TRP A 372 -4.86 13.71 37.48
C TRP A 372 -4.85 15.22 37.26
N GLY A 373 -4.87 15.67 36.01
CA GLY A 373 -4.72 17.07 35.64
C GLY A 373 -6.04 17.84 35.50
N GLY A 374 -7.19 17.15 35.57
CA GLY A 374 -8.52 17.77 35.50
C GLY A 374 -8.71 18.67 34.28
N THR A 375 -9.34 19.84 34.48
CA THR A 375 -9.67 20.80 33.42
C THR A 375 -8.43 21.37 32.71
N ALA A 376 -7.30 21.52 33.41
CA ALA A 376 -6.07 22.01 32.79
C ALA A 376 -5.50 20.99 31.81
N ALA A 377 -5.44 19.70 32.19
CA ALA A 377 -4.99 18.65 31.30
C ALA A 377 -5.94 18.48 30.11
N PHE A 378 -7.25 18.61 30.30
CA PHE A 378 -8.23 18.60 29.21
C PHE A 378 -7.95 19.70 28.18
N ALA A 379 -7.71 20.93 28.62
CA ALA A 379 -7.40 22.05 27.71
C ALA A 379 -6.11 21.78 26.91
N VAL A 380 -5.04 21.33 27.60
CA VAL A 380 -3.75 21.02 26.94
C VAL A 380 -3.90 19.89 25.93
N VAL A 381 -4.56 18.78 26.28
CA VAL A 381 -4.78 17.65 25.36
C VAL A 381 -5.61 18.06 24.16
N THR A 382 -6.70 18.85 24.37
CA THR A 382 -7.54 19.34 23.29
C THR A 382 -6.76 20.22 22.32
N LEU A 383 -5.96 21.17 22.83
CA LEU A 383 -5.10 22.03 22.01
C LEU A 383 -4.03 21.24 21.25
N ALA A 384 -3.42 20.25 21.90
CA ALA A 384 -2.44 19.38 21.27
C ALA A 384 -3.06 18.54 20.13
N CYS A 385 -4.25 17.97 20.35
CA CYS A 385 -5.00 17.25 19.33
C CYS A 385 -5.38 18.18 18.15
N ALA A 386 -5.89 19.37 18.42
CA ALA A 386 -6.22 20.35 17.39
C ALA A 386 -4.98 20.74 16.57
N TYR A 387 -3.86 21.01 17.24
CA TYR A 387 -2.59 21.31 16.57
C TYR A 387 -2.11 20.16 15.67
N MET A 388 -2.17 18.90 16.19
CA MET A 388 -1.78 17.72 15.40
C MET A 388 -2.66 17.53 14.17
N LEU A 389 -3.99 17.71 14.29
CA LEU A 389 -4.93 17.62 13.18
C LEU A 389 -4.66 18.69 12.11
N ILE A 390 -4.46 19.95 12.53
CA ILE A 390 -4.14 21.04 11.62
C ILE A 390 -2.81 20.76 10.90
N LYS A 391 -1.76 20.43 11.66
CA LYS A 391 -0.43 20.12 11.11
C LYS A 391 -0.45 18.92 10.15
N SER A 392 -1.23 17.87 10.47
CA SER A 392 -1.37 16.68 9.62
C SER A 392 -2.04 17.01 8.30
N ASN A 393 -3.06 17.86 8.28
CA ASN A 393 -3.75 18.26 7.05
C ASN A 393 -2.90 19.21 6.18
N PHE A 394 -2.18 20.17 6.79
CA PHE A 394 -1.29 21.06 6.04
C PHE A 394 -0.04 20.36 5.50
N LYS A 395 0.47 19.32 6.18
CA LYS A 395 1.67 18.58 5.75
C LYS A 395 1.38 17.50 4.70
N SER A 396 0.17 16.97 4.68
CA SER A 396 -0.28 15.95 3.70
C SER A 396 -0.33 16.52 2.27
N SER A 397 -0.59 17.81 2.10
CA SER A 397 -0.64 18.44 0.76
C SER A 397 0.72 18.54 0.05
N LYS A 398 1.85 18.25 0.76
CA LYS A 398 3.21 18.35 0.17
C LYS A 398 3.96 17.01 0.04
N LYS A 399 3.44 15.90 0.59
CA LYS A 399 4.20 14.63 0.64
C LYS A 399 3.55 13.44 -0.04
N ASP A 400 2.27 13.47 -0.34
CA ASP A 400 1.53 12.32 -0.89
C ASP A 400 1.12 12.46 -2.38
N SER A 401 1.47 13.56 -3.03
CA SER A 401 1.77 13.50 -4.44
C SER A 401 3.25 13.10 -4.53
N MET A 402 3.58 11.83 -4.37
CA MET A 402 4.71 11.30 -5.14
C MET A 402 4.43 11.74 -6.57
N PRO A 403 5.23 12.63 -7.16
CA PRO A 403 5.09 12.83 -8.57
C PRO A 403 5.31 11.45 -9.16
N GLU A 404 4.39 11.01 -9.98
CA GLU A 404 4.68 10.10 -11.06
C GLU A 404 5.80 10.80 -11.85
N LYS A 405 7.02 10.70 -11.36
CA LYS A 405 8.23 11.07 -12.06
C LYS A 405 8.51 9.96 -13.07
N ALA A 406 7.57 9.79 -13.97
CA ALA A 406 7.96 9.44 -15.31
C ALA A 406 8.88 10.58 -15.77
N ILE A 407 10.00 10.26 -16.36
CA ILE A 407 10.84 11.22 -17.09
C ILE A 407 9.90 12.16 -17.81
N LYS A 408 9.89 13.42 -17.40
CA LYS A 408 8.84 14.42 -17.71
C LYS A 408 8.87 14.88 -19.16
N SER A 409 9.38 14.05 -20.09
CA SER A 409 9.56 14.56 -21.42
C SER A 409 9.23 13.56 -22.51
N ASP A 410 8.48 14.07 -23.45
CA ASP A 410 8.22 13.48 -24.74
C ASP A 410 9.40 13.66 -25.73
N THR A 411 10.56 14.15 -25.27
CA THR A 411 11.73 14.44 -26.12
C THR A 411 12.99 13.75 -25.62
N VAL A 412 13.83 13.29 -26.56
CA VAL A 412 15.13 12.62 -26.31
C VAL A 412 16.05 13.50 -25.46
N ASP A 413 16.05 14.82 -25.68
CA ASP A 413 16.94 15.78 -25.01
C ASP A 413 16.77 15.78 -23.50
N SER A 414 15.56 15.73 -23.01
CA SER A 414 15.33 15.75 -21.57
C SER A 414 15.62 14.43 -20.88
N VAL A 415 15.58 13.30 -21.59
CA VAL A 415 16.11 12.02 -21.09
C VAL A 415 17.61 12.12 -20.89
N LEU A 416 18.30 12.75 -21.85
CA LEU A 416 19.75 12.95 -21.78
C LEU A 416 20.16 13.85 -20.62
N ASP A 417 19.45 14.96 -20.41
CA ASP A 417 19.73 15.88 -19.30
C ASP A 417 19.56 15.17 -17.95
N GLU A 418 18.53 14.33 -17.81
CA GLU A 418 18.29 13.57 -16.58
C GLU A 418 19.36 12.50 -16.36
N VAL A 419 19.79 11.78 -17.41
CA VAL A 419 20.91 10.84 -17.36
C VAL A 419 22.20 11.52 -16.91
N CYS A 420 22.54 12.68 -17.50
CA CYS A 420 23.70 13.45 -17.13
C CYS A 420 23.65 13.94 -15.68
N ALA A 421 22.47 14.39 -15.23
CA ALA A 421 22.26 14.83 -13.86
C ALA A 421 22.44 13.66 -12.85
N MET A 422 21.88 12.48 -13.16
CA MET A 422 22.03 11.28 -12.33
C MET A 422 23.47 10.79 -12.27
N MET A 423 24.19 10.79 -13.40
CA MET A 423 25.61 10.43 -13.43
C MET A 423 26.46 11.38 -12.59
N LYS A 424 26.23 12.68 -12.70
CA LYS A 424 26.92 13.69 -11.90
C LYS A 424 26.63 13.52 -10.40
N ASN A 425 25.38 13.28 -10.04
CA ASN A 425 25.00 13.04 -8.66
C ASN A 425 25.64 11.76 -8.10
N SER A 426 25.68 10.67 -8.87
CA SER A 426 26.37 9.43 -8.50
C SER A 426 27.84 9.65 -8.17
N THR A 427 28.54 10.41 -9.01
CA THR A 427 29.97 10.72 -8.81
C THR A 427 30.17 11.54 -7.54
N GLN A 428 29.30 12.51 -7.27
CA GLN A 428 29.36 13.34 -6.07
C GLN A 428 29.12 12.54 -4.79
N ILE A 429 28.13 11.63 -4.80
CA ILE A 429 27.84 10.78 -3.65
C ILE A 429 29.01 9.82 -3.42
N TYR A 430 29.58 9.25 -4.49
CA TYR A 430 30.74 8.36 -4.40
C TYR A 430 31.94 9.06 -3.76
N ASP A 431 32.37 10.21 -4.30
CA ASP A 431 33.47 11.02 -3.77
C ASP A 431 33.26 11.40 -2.31
N ARG A 432 32.09 11.98 -2.00
CA ARG A 432 31.75 12.37 -0.61
C ARG A 432 31.74 11.18 0.35
N THR A 433 31.38 9.98 -0.13
CA THR A 433 31.39 8.77 0.69
C THR A 433 32.81 8.37 1.06
N LEU A 434 33.71 8.33 0.09
CA LEU A 434 35.13 8.01 0.37
C LEU A 434 35.77 9.05 1.29
N VAL A 435 35.53 10.34 1.03
CA VAL A 435 36.03 11.42 1.90
C VAL A 435 35.50 11.30 3.32
N ALA A 436 34.21 10.95 3.48
CA ALA A 436 33.61 10.77 4.79
C ALA A 436 34.17 9.53 5.53
N VAL A 437 34.47 8.45 4.82
CA VAL A 437 35.16 7.27 5.37
C VAL A 437 36.58 7.64 5.84
N PHE A 438 37.34 8.37 5.03
CA PHE A 438 38.70 8.79 5.38
C PHE A 438 38.75 9.72 6.62
N LYS A 439 37.65 10.45 6.87
CA LYS A 439 37.49 11.33 8.04
C LYS A 439 36.73 10.69 9.20
N GLU A 440 36.28 9.47 9.03
CA GLU A 440 35.41 8.74 9.97
C GLU A 440 34.15 9.56 10.36
N ASP A 441 33.62 10.34 9.40
CA ASP A 441 32.44 11.19 9.65
C ASP A 441 31.14 10.40 9.53
N ARG A 442 30.71 9.86 10.70
CA ARG A 442 29.47 9.10 10.85
C ARG A 442 28.23 9.87 10.42
N LYS A 443 28.19 11.22 10.66
CA LYS A 443 27.00 12.03 10.33
C LYS A 443 26.86 12.22 8.82
N ALA A 444 27.97 12.52 8.15
CA ALA A 444 28.00 12.63 6.70
C ALA A 444 27.64 11.29 6.03
N LEU A 445 28.18 10.17 6.51
CA LEU A 445 27.85 8.84 5.98
C LEU A 445 26.37 8.49 6.15
N LYS A 446 25.74 8.82 7.28
CA LYS A 446 24.30 8.60 7.50
C LYS A 446 23.45 9.37 6.49
N GLU A 447 23.85 10.59 6.14
CA GLU A 447 23.18 11.40 5.13
C GLU A 447 23.39 10.82 3.73
N LEU A 448 24.60 10.36 3.41
CA LEU A 448 24.94 9.76 2.12
C LEU A 448 24.22 8.42 1.89
N VAL A 449 24.00 7.62 2.92
CA VAL A 449 23.13 6.42 2.85
C VAL A 449 21.69 6.81 2.47
N ARG A 450 21.18 7.92 3.02
CA ARG A 450 19.85 8.42 2.66
C ARG A 450 19.81 8.92 1.21
N GLU A 451 20.80 9.74 0.81
CA GLU A 451 20.89 10.29 -0.54
C GLU A 451 21.03 9.19 -1.61
N SER A 452 21.89 8.20 -1.37
CA SER A 452 22.05 7.06 -2.29
C SER A 452 20.83 6.17 -2.35
N GLY A 453 20.14 5.97 -1.20
CA GLY A 453 18.88 5.23 -1.14
C GLY A 453 17.77 5.95 -1.91
N GLU A 454 17.62 7.25 -1.74
CA GLU A 454 16.64 8.06 -2.49
C GLU A 454 16.91 8.02 -4.01
N MET A 455 18.18 8.07 -4.41
CA MET A 455 18.57 7.94 -5.81
C MET A 455 18.26 6.54 -6.37
N TYR A 456 18.53 5.49 -5.61
CA TYR A 456 18.20 4.12 -6.00
C TYR A 456 16.69 3.93 -6.12
N ASP A 457 15.92 4.41 -5.16
CA ASP A 457 14.45 4.36 -5.18
C ASP A 457 13.89 5.13 -6.39
N GLU A 458 14.48 6.26 -6.75
CA GLU A 458 14.09 7.03 -7.94
C GLU A 458 14.36 6.25 -9.23
N CYS A 459 15.56 5.69 -9.41
CA CYS A 459 15.90 4.85 -10.57
C CYS A 459 15.00 3.60 -10.65
N HIS A 460 14.72 3.01 -9.50
CA HIS A 460 13.88 1.83 -9.39
C HIS A 460 12.43 2.12 -9.76
N GLN A 461 11.86 3.25 -9.32
CA GLN A 461 10.53 3.70 -9.72
C GLN A 461 10.44 3.97 -11.22
N ILE A 462 11.48 4.58 -11.82
CA ILE A 462 11.55 4.78 -13.27
C ILE A 462 11.53 3.41 -13.99
N LYS A 463 12.24 2.41 -13.48
CA LYS A 463 12.24 1.05 -14.02
C LYS A 463 10.86 0.40 -13.97
N TYR A 464 10.10 0.57 -12.88
CA TYR A 464 8.73 0.05 -12.77
C TYR A 464 7.70 0.83 -13.60
N SER A 465 7.90 2.13 -13.80
CA SER A 465 7.05 2.95 -14.69
C SER A 465 7.39 2.80 -16.18
N LEU A 466 8.34 1.91 -16.53
CA LEU A 466 8.82 1.69 -17.88
C LEU A 466 7.69 1.31 -18.86
N MET A 467 6.83 0.37 -18.48
CA MET A 467 5.74 -0.10 -19.35
C MET A 467 4.67 0.97 -19.67
N PRO A 468 4.18 1.75 -18.70
CA PRO A 468 3.35 2.92 -18.98
C PRO A 468 4.05 3.96 -19.87
N ALA A 469 5.34 4.22 -19.64
CA ALA A 469 6.11 5.18 -20.45
C ALA A 469 6.26 4.71 -21.90
N LEU A 470 6.58 3.44 -22.12
CA LEU A 470 6.67 2.84 -23.46
C LEU A 470 5.32 2.86 -24.21
N ARG A 471 4.21 2.68 -23.50
CA ARG A 471 2.87 2.80 -24.08
C ARG A 471 2.53 4.22 -24.54
N LYS A 472 3.04 5.25 -23.84
CA LYS A 472 2.89 6.66 -24.24
C LYS A 472 3.76 7.01 -25.46
N MET A 473 4.88 6.33 -25.66
CA MET A 473 5.78 6.49 -26.79
C MET A 473 5.26 5.87 -28.12
N LYS A 474 3.98 5.57 -28.25
CA LYS A 474 3.31 5.01 -29.44
C LYS A 474 3.43 5.89 -30.71
N GLY A 475 4.58 6.12 -31.19
CA GLY A 475 4.87 6.94 -32.39
C GLY A 475 6.35 7.21 -32.56
N SER A 476 7.13 7.07 -31.50
CA SER A 476 8.59 7.06 -31.51
C SER A 476 9.05 5.63 -31.85
N GLY A 477 9.95 5.46 -32.79
CA GLY A 477 10.35 4.15 -33.31
C GLY A 477 10.78 3.15 -32.25
N LEU A 478 10.75 1.86 -32.59
CA LEU A 478 11.13 0.73 -31.73
C LEU A 478 12.52 0.92 -31.06
N GLU A 479 13.43 1.59 -31.78
CA GLU A 479 14.80 1.84 -31.32
C GLU A 479 14.88 2.81 -30.13
N LEU A 480 14.02 3.85 -30.09
CA LEU A 480 13.95 4.75 -28.94
C LEU A 480 13.44 4.01 -27.70
N SER A 481 12.48 3.11 -27.87
CA SER A 481 11.95 2.30 -26.77
C SER A 481 13.04 1.36 -26.22
N LEU A 482 13.80 0.73 -27.09
CA LEU A 482 14.90 -0.16 -26.70
C LEU A 482 16.02 0.60 -25.97
N TYR A 483 16.38 1.76 -26.49
CA TYR A 483 17.37 2.65 -25.85
C TYR A 483 16.90 3.07 -24.45
N TYR A 484 15.66 3.49 -24.31
CA TYR A 484 15.09 3.91 -23.02
C TYR A 484 15.15 2.78 -21.98
N ILE A 485 14.81 1.55 -22.37
CA ILE A 485 14.91 0.36 -21.51
C ILE A 485 16.37 0.17 -21.02
N GLN A 486 17.34 0.24 -21.93
CA GLN A 486 18.74 0.05 -21.60
C GLN A 486 19.27 1.14 -20.66
N VAL A 487 18.94 2.40 -20.92
CA VAL A 487 19.34 3.53 -20.08
C VAL A 487 18.82 3.37 -18.66
N VAL A 488 17.53 3.07 -18.51
CA VAL A 488 16.92 2.87 -17.18
C VAL A 488 17.56 1.72 -16.44
N ASP A 489 17.88 0.62 -17.11
CA ASP A 489 18.53 -0.54 -16.49
C ASP A 489 19.95 -0.21 -16.02
N TYR A 490 20.75 0.45 -16.84
CA TYR A 490 22.11 0.84 -16.46
C TYR A 490 22.14 1.86 -15.33
N LEU A 491 21.22 2.84 -15.30
CA LEU A 491 21.11 3.80 -14.21
C LEU A 491 20.71 3.12 -12.89
N ASN A 492 19.76 2.18 -12.95
CA ASN A 492 19.35 1.42 -11.78
C ASN A 492 20.51 0.57 -11.21
N GLU A 493 21.28 -0.11 -12.04
CA GLU A 493 22.43 -0.90 -11.59
C GLU A 493 23.58 -0.02 -11.05
N MET A 494 23.77 1.19 -11.60
CA MET A 494 24.72 2.18 -11.05
C MET A 494 24.30 2.65 -9.66
N ALA A 495 23.03 3.01 -9.50
CA ALA A 495 22.51 3.46 -8.22
C ALA A 495 22.57 2.36 -7.15
N LYS A 496 22.31 1.11 -7.55
CA LYS A 496 22.45 -0.07 -6.70
C LYS A 496 23.89 -0.29 -6.22
N ALA A 497 24.87 -0.21 -7.12
CA ALA A 497 26.28 -0.31 -6.76
C ALA A 497 26.67 0.80 -5.76
N LEU A 498 26.15 2.01 -5.93
CA LEU A 498 26.41 3.12 -5.03
C LEU A 498 25.84 2.85 -3.61
N VAL A 499 24.63 2.28 -3.49
CA VAL A 499 24.07 1.86 -2.19
C VAL A 499 24.92 0.77 -1.54
N HIS A 500 25.46 -0.15 -2.33
CA HIS A 500 26.37 -1.20 -1.86
C HIS A 500 27.74 -0.67 -1.41
N ILE A 501 28.07 0.59 -1.72
CA ILE A 501 29.26 1.27 -1.19
C ILE A 501 28.89 2.08 0.06
N THR A 502 27.84 2.91 -0.02
CA THR A 502 27.49 3.87 1.05
C THR A 502 27.03 3.18 2.33
N ARG A 503 26.23 2.12 2.22
CA ARG A 503 25.70 1.40 3.38
C ARG A 503 26.78 0.65 4.17
N PRO A 504 27.65 -0.19 3.54
CA PRO A 504 28.79 -0.78 4.23
C PRO A 504 29.77 0.26 4.78
N ALA A 505 29.96 1.40 4.11
CA ALA A 505 30.77 2.50 4.62
C ALA A 505 30.22 3.05 5.94
N PHE A 506 28.92 3.29 6.00
CA PHE A 506 28.26 3.72 7.23
C PHE A 506 28.35 2.64 8.31
N ASP A 507 28.03 1.39 7.98
CA ASP A 507 28.04 0.27 8.93
C ASP A 507 29.46 0.05 9.50
N HIS A 508 30.51 0.25 8.70
CA HIS A 508 31.89 0.13 9.12
C HIS A 508 32.27 1.16 10.19
N ILE A 509 31.87 2.41 9.99
CA ILE A 509 32.16 3.51 10.95
C ILE A 509 31.19 3.48 12.14
N ASP A 510 29.90 3.16 11.93
CA ASP A 510 28.89 3.09 12.99
C ASP A 510 29.20 2.00 14.02
N ASN A 511 29.75 0.87 13.57
CA ASN A 511 30.21 -0.23 14.42
C ASN A 511 31.61 -0.02 15.02
N SER A 512 32.22 1.16 14.80
CA SER A 512 33.57 1.49 15.29
C SER A 512 34.63 0.45 14.90
N HIS A 513 34.52 -0.08 13.67
CA HIS A 513 35.57 -0.94 13.14
C HIS A 513 36.85 -0.15 12.93
N GLU A 514 37.99 -0.83 12.96
CA GLU A 514 39.29 -0.21 12.73
C GLU A 514 39.34 0.43 11.33
N GLY A 515 39.89 1.65 11.26
CA GLY A 515 39.95 2.43 10.04
C GLY A 515 40.82 1.78 8.96
N LEU A 516 40.70 2.28 7.74
CA LEU A 516 41.51 1.84 6.61
C LEU A 516 43.00 2.20 6.80
N SER A 517 43.90 1.37 6.32
CA SER A 517 45.34 1.64 6.32
C SER A 517 45.69 2.84 5.41
N LYS A 518 46.84 3.44 5.63
CA LYS A 518 47.34 4.56 4.78
C LYS A 518 47.45 4.17 3.32
N GLU A 519 47.85 2.93 3.06
CA GLU A 519 47.96 2.36 1.72
C GLU A 519 46.56 2.21 1.10
N GLN A 520 45.59 1.62 1.80
CA GLN A 520 44.24 1.47 1.33
C GLN A 520 43.57 2.83 1.03
N ILE A 521 43.81 3.84 1.88
CA ILE A 521 43.33 5.22 1.66
C ILE A 521 43.98 5.83 0.41
N SER A 522 45.29 5.63 0.21
CA SER A 522 46.00 6.13 -0.98
C SER A 522 45.46 5.50 -2.27
N ASP A 523 45.25 4.18 -2.26
CA ASP A 523 44.71 3.46 -3.39
C ASP A 523 43.29 3.93 -3.76
N LEU A 524 42.43 4.09 -2.75
CA LEU A 524 41.06 4.57 -2.97
C LEU A 524 41.00 6.02 -3.46
N LYS A 525 41.96 6.89 -3.07
CA LYS A 525 42.05 8.25 -3.63
C LYS A 525 42.37 8.23 -5.13
N HIS A 526 43.37 7.45 -5.55
CA HIS A 526 43.70 7.34 -6.98
C HIS A 526 42.53 6.76 -7.79
N ILE A 527 41.84 5.75 -7.24
CA ILE A 527 40.65 5.16 -7.86
C ILE A 527 39.53 6.18 -7.95
N ASN A 528 39.33 7.02 -6.92
CA ASN A 528 38.35 8.10 -6.94
C ASN A 528 38.61 9.13 -8.03
N ASP A 529 39.88 9.53 -8.20
CA ASP A 529 40.31 10.46 -9.24
C ASP A 529 40.05 9.87 -10.65
N ASP A 530 40.42 8.61 -10.87
CA ASP A 530 40.16 7.88 -12.12
C ASP A 530 38.66 7.79 -12.43
N VAL A 531 37.81 7.48 -11.42
CA VAL A 531 36.35 7.42 -11.57
C VAL A 531 35.79 8.79 -11.95
N ALA A 532 36.23 9.85 -11.28
CA ALA A 532 35.77 11.23 -11.56
C ALA A 532 36.14 11.66 -13.00
N GLU A 533 37.34 11.29 -13.49
CA GLU A 533 37.78 11.59 -14.85
C GLU A 533 36.95 10.84 -15.89
N ILE A 534 36.72 9.53 -15.69
CA ILE A 534 35.91 8.68 -16.59
C ILE A 534 34.47 9.23 -16.67
N TYR A 535 33.84 9.50 -15.52
CA TYR A 535 32.46 10.00 -15.49
C TYR A 535 32.34 11.40 -16.08
N GLY A 536 33.32 12.27 -15.82
CA GLY A 536 33.41 13.60 -16.42
C GLY A 536 33.50 13.53 -17.95
N SER A 537 34.31 12.62 -18.47
CA SER A 537 34.49 12.40 -19.92
C SER A 537 33.23 11.82 -20.57
N ILE A 538 32.60 10.82 -19.94
CA ILE A 538 31.32 10.25 -20.40
C ILE A 538 30.23 11.31 -20.41
N ASN A 539 30.11 12.09 -19.35
CA ASN A 539 29.08 13.12 -19.22
C ASN A 539 29.26 14.22 -20.30
N ARG A 540 30.51 14.62 -20.56
CA ARG A 540 30.82 15.57 -21.63
C ARG A 540 30.44 15.03 -23.00
N MET A 541 30.80 13.79 -23.32
CA MET A 541 30.47 13.15 -24.60
C MET A 541 28.97 13.05 -24.83
N ILE A 542 28.19 12.72 -23.78
CA ILE A 542 26.72 12.65 -23.86
C ILE A 542 26.14 14.04 -24.07
N THR A 543 26.60 15.05 -23.31
CA THR A 543 26.11 16.43 -23.40
C THR A 543 26.44 17.08 -24.73
N GLU A 544 27.66 16.90 -25.23
CA GLU A 544 28.12 17.47 -26.49
C GLU A 544 27.72 16.64 -27.72
N ASN A 545 27.13 15.47 -27.47
CA ASN A 545 26.78 14.50 -28.52
C ASN A 545 27.94 14.15 -29.46
N ASN A 546 29.15 14.11 -28.90
CA ASN A 546 30.39 13.85 -29.60
C ASN A 546 31.11 12.61 -29.03
N PHE A 547 31.14 11.55 -29.79
CA PHE A 547 31.70 10.24 -29.40
C PHE A 547 33.07 9.95 -30.05
N ALA A 548 33.77 10.97 -30.59
CA ALA A 548 35.05 10.78 -31.25
C ALA A 548 36.10 10.15 -30.32
N ASP A 549 36.07 10.54 -29.03
CA ASP A 549 37.07 10.12 -28.05
C ASP A 549 36.63 8.90 -27.20
N ILE A 550 35.66 8.10 -27.68
CA ILE A 550 35.15 6.94 -26.92
C ILE A 550 36.27 5.94 -26.59
N ASP A 551 37.26 5.77 -27.48
CA ASP A 551 38.38 4.87 -27.26
C ASP A 551 39.28 5.33 -26.11
N VAL A 552 39.38 6.64 -25.87
CA VAL A 552 40.08 7.20 -24.70
C VAL A 552 39.40 6.76 -23.40
N VAL A 553 38.06 6.88 -23.32
CA VAL A 553 37.31 6.42 -22.16
C VAL A 553 37.42 4.92 -21.93
N LEU A 554 37.48 4.14 -23.02
CA LEU A 554 37.68 2.70 -22.91
C LEU A 554 39.09 2.35 -22.39
N THR A 555 40.11 3.11 -22.79
CA THR A 555 41.49 2.95 -22.28
C THR A 555 41.54 3.31 -20.79
N MET A 556 41.01 4.47 -20.40
CA MET A 556 40.96 4.90 -18.99
C MET A 556 40.25 3.87 -18.11
N ARG A 557 39.14 3.30 -18.59
CA ARG A 557 38.45 2.21 -17.89
C ARG A 557 39.33 0.98 -17.73
N ASP A 558 40.05 0.56 -18.78
CA ASP A 558 40.91 -0.64 -18.72
C ASP A 558 42.07 -0.42 -17.76
N GLU A 559 42.67 0.77 -17.72
CA GLU A 559 43.70 1.16 -16.75
C GLU A 559 43.17 1.14 -15.32
N LEU A 560 41.95 1.70 -15.08
CA LEU A 560 41.29 1.63 -13.77
C LEU A 560 41.04 0.16 -13.35
N PHE A 561 40.57 -0.69 -14.28
CA PHE A 561 40.30 -2.10 -13.97
C PHE A 561 41.56 -2.89 -13.65
N GLU A 562 42.68 -2.61 -14.35
CA GLU A 562 43.99 -3.18 -14.04
C GLU A 562 44.49 -2.70 -12.68
N ARG A 563 44.32 -1.40 -12.35
CA ARG A 563 44.62 -0.85 -11.02
C ARG A 563 43.82 -1.57 -9.95
N ILE A 564 42.49 -1.69 -10.09
CA ILE A 564 41.62 -2.39 -9.14
C ILE A 564 42.04 -3.85 -8.98
N ALA A 565 42.38 -4.54 -10.08
CA ALA A 565 42.83 -5.94 -10.02
C ALA A 565 44.15 -6.08 -9.26
N THR A 566 45.11 -5.20 -9.53
CA THR A 566 46.41 -5.18 -8.84
C THR A 566 46.25 -4.88 -7.36
N THR A 567 45.46 -3.87 -7.01
CA THR A 567 45.16 -3.48 -5.66
C THR A 567 44.44 -4.58 -4.89
N THR A 568 43.45 -5.25 -5.52
CA THR A 568 42.76 -6.42 -4.94
C THR A 568 43.75 -7.55 -4.65
N LYS A 569 44.67 -7.84 -5.58
CA LYS A 569 45.68 -8.88 -5.40
C LYS A 569 46.63 -8.55 -4.23
N SER A 570 47.06 -7.29 -4.13
CA SER A 570 47.91 -6.83 -3.04
C SER A 570 47.24 -6.97 -1.68
N GLU A 571 45.91 -6.65 -1.60
CA GLU A 571 45.14 -6.83 -0.37
C GLU A 571 44.98 -8.30 0.02
N LEU A 572 44.74 -9.19 -0.95
CA LEU A 572 44.67 -10.63 -0.67
C LEU A 572 46.01 -11.20 -0.15
N VAL A 573 47.14 -10.68 -0.64
CA VAL A 573 48.48 -11.05 -0.11
C VAL A 573 48.63 -10.59 1.33
N ARG A 574 48.20 -9.36 1.67
CA ARG A 574 48.21 -8.83 3.07
C ARG A 574 47.35 -9.67 3.99
N ILE A 575 46.15 -10.03 3.56
CA ILE A 575 45.23 -10.89 4.35
C ILE A 575 45.89 -12.27 4.60
N ASN A 576 46.51 -12.88 3.58
CA ASN A 576 47.16 -14.17 3.72
C ASN A 576 48.40 -14.12 4.63
N ALA A 577 49.10 -12.98 4.67
CA ALA A 577 50.20 -12.74 5.60
C ALA A 577 49.78 -12.49 7.05
N GLY A 578 48.47 -12.41 7.30
CA GLY A 578 47.92 -12.07 8.60
C GLY A 578 48.09 -10.58 8.99
N GLU A 579 48.42 -9.75 8.00
CA GLU A 579 48.61 -8.32 8.15
C GLU A 579 47.28 -7.61 7.88
N GLY A 580 46.77 -6.88 8.87
CA GLY A 580 45.58 -6.05 8.71
C GLY A 580 44.30 -6.58 9.37
N ASN A 581 43.30 -5.70 9.44
CA ASN A 581 42.00 -5.99 10.06
C ASN A 581 41.04 -6.58 9.04
N THR A 582 40.51 -7.77 9.32
CA THR A 582 39.60 -8.50 8.42
C THR A 582 38.37 -7.67 8.01
N LYS A 583 37.81 -6.85 8.93
CA LYS A 583 36.61 -6.01 8.64
C LYS A 583 36.95 -4.85 7.72
N ALA A 584 38.09 -4.18 7.92
CA ALA A 584 38.57 -3.12 7.05
C ALA A 584 38.90 -3.65 5.64
N SER A 585 39.57 -4.81 5.56
CA SER A 585 39.87 -5.46 4.29
C SER A 585 38.60 -5.89 3.52
N MET A 586 37.61 -6.45 4.20
CA MET A 586 36.32 -6.80 3.59
C MET A 586 35.59 -5.56 3.04
N PHE A 587 35.52 -4.49 3.83
CA PHE A 587 34.94 -3.23 3.37
C PHE A 587 35.70 -2.69 2.15
N TYR A 588 37.01 -2.63 2.22
CA TYR A 588 37.88 -2.18 1.12
C TYR A 588 37.63 -2.97 -0.18
N LEU A 589 37.64 -4.31 -0.12
CA LEU A 589 37.36 -5.17 -1.27
C LEU A 589 35.94 -4.98 -1.83
N THR A 590 34.98 -4.72 -0.96
CA THR A 590 33.60 -4.39 -1.39
C THR A 590 33.60 -3.09 -2.19
N VAL A 591 34.23 -2.03 -1.71
CA VAL A 591 34.33 -0.75 -2.44
C VAL A 591 34.96 -0.95 -3.80
N LEU A 592 36.07 -1.70 -3.91
CA LEU A 592 36.73 -1.98 -5.17
C LEU A 592 35.82 -2.71 -6.17
N THR A 593 35.08 -3.70 -5.69
CA THR A 593 34.19 -4.52 -6.52
C THR A 593 33.01 -3.70 -7.05
N GLU A 594 32.37 -2.94 -6.18
CA GLU A 594 31.21 -2.12 -6.55
C GLU A 594 31.61 -0.91 -7.41
N THR A 595 32.80 -0.34 -7.20
CA THR A 595 33.36 0.70 -8.09
C THR A 595 33.52 0.19 -9.49
N LYS A 596 34.07 -1.03 -9.64
CA LYS A 596 34.20 -1.68 -10.97
C LYS A 596 32.82 -1.88 -11.61
N ALA A 597 31.82 -2.34 -10.87
CA ALA A 597 30.46 -2.51 -11.36
C ALA A 597 29.86 -1.17 -11.82
N MET A 598 30.00 -0.12 -11.02
CA MET A 598 29.48 1.22 -11.30
C MET A 598 30.06 1.80 -12.60
N VAL A 599 31.38 1.72 -12.79
CA VAL A 599 32.08 2.20 -14.01
C VAL A 599 31.71 1.37 -15.24
N LEU A 600 31.49 0.06 -15.07
CA LEU A 600 31.03 -0.79 -16.16
C LEU A 600 29.66 -0.36 -16.71
N GLN A 601 28.73 -0.01 -15.83
CA GLN A 601 27.42 0.44 -16.24
C GLN A 601 27.45 1.83 -16.90
N ALA A 602 28.27 2.75 -16.41
CA ALA A 602 28.49 4.05 -17.05
C ALA A 602 29.01 3.91 -18.48
N ARG A 603 29.95 2.99 -18.72
CA ARG A 603 30.44 2.68 -20.04
C ARG A 603 29.38 2.01 -20.94
N ASN A 604 28.54 1.14 -20.37
CA ASN A 604 27.47 0.50 -21.13
C ASN A 604 26.44 1.55 -21.58
N LEU A 605 26.12 2.50 -20.72
CA LEU A 605 25.27 3.64 -21.00
C LEU A 605 25.84 4.49 -22.16
N LEU A 606 27.14 4.79 -22.14
CA LEU A 606 27.81 5.52 -23.23
C LEU A 606 27.71 4.77 -24.58
N LYS A 607 27.91 3.45 -24.58
CA LYS A 607 27.76 2.61 -25.78
C LYS A 607 26.33 2.55 -26.29
N ALA A 608 25.35 2.45 -25.40
CA ALA A 608 23.95 2.46 -25.77
C ALA A 608 23.54 3.80 -26.40
N GLN A 609 24.03 4.91 -25.85
CA GLN A 609 23.81 6.24 -26.40
C GLN A 609 24.39 6.39 -27.82
N ARG A 610 25.61 5.97 -28.01
CA ARG A 610 26.24 5.98 -29.35
C ARG A 610 25.45 5.14 -30.34
N TYR A 611 25.10 3.91 -29.98
CA TYR A 611 24.31 3.00 -30.83
C TYR A 611 22.98 3.60 -31.24
N PHE A 612 22.28 4.19 -30.29
CA PHE A 612 20.99 4.84 -30.53
C PHE A 612 21.11 5.96 -31.58
N LEU A 613 22.10 6.84 -31.46
CA LEU A 613 22.31 7.95 -32.38
C LEU A 613 22.72 7.51 -33.78
N GLU A 614 23.50 6.45 -33.88
CA GLU A 614 23.94 5.88 -35.18
C GLU A 614 22.78 5.24 -35.96
N HIS A 615 21.80 4.64 -35.26
CA HIS A 615 20.73 3.84 -35.90
C HIS A 615 19.36 4.54 -35.93
N ALA A 616 19.05 5.46 -35.05
CA ALA A 616 17.76 6.13 -35.00
C ALA A 616 17.54 7.21 -36.09
N GLY A 617 18.53 7.45 -36.98
CA GLY A 617 18.40 8.44 -38.06
C GLY A 617 18.31 9.88 -37.60
N VAL A 618 18.52 10.16 -36.31
CA VAL A 618 18.40 11.46 -35.65
C VAL A 618 19.52 12.41 -36.10
N GLN A 619 20.61 11.92 -36.70
CA GLN A 619 21.72 12.71 -37.21
C GLN A 619 21.34 13.83 -38.20
N LYS A 620 20.19 13.77 -38.86
CA LYS A 620 19.79 14.80 -39.84
C LYS A 620 19.14 16.04 -39.27
N ASN A 621 18.50 15.97 -38.10
CA ASN A 621 17.80 17.11 -37.51
C ASN A 621 18.66 17.95 -36.54
N TRP A 622 19.70 17.37 -35.95
CA TRP A 622 20.58 18.05 -34.99
C TRP A 622 21.58 19.00 -35.64
N MET A 623 22.04 18.69 -36.86
CA MET A 623 22.93 19.61 -37.58
C MET A 623 22.26 20.85 -38.15
N GLN A 624 20.93 20.96 -38.12
CA GLN A 624 20.19 22.14 -38.61
C GLN A 624 19.78 23.13 -37.53
N VAL A 625 19.89 22.78 -36.23
CA VAL A 625 19.53 23.68 -35.11
C VAL A 625 20.76 24.46 -34.58
N GLY A 626 21.94 24.13 -35.04
CA GLY A 626 23.22 24.78 -34.71
C GLY A 626 23.73 25.75 -35.76
N ARG A 627 22.84 26.43 -36.51
CA ARG A 627 23.20 27.57 -37.35
C ARG A 627 22.37 28.79 -37.03
#